data_56cffda258acbf19942944aaffad01d3
#
_entry.id   56cffda258acbf19942944aaffad01d3
#
_cell.length_a   1.000
_cell.length_b   1.000
_cell.length_c   1.000
_cell.angle_alpha   90.00
_cell.angle_beta   90.00
_cell.angle_gamma   90.00
#
_symmetry.space_group_name_H-M   'P 1'
#
loop_
_entity.id
_entity.type
_entity.pdbx_description
1 polymer ?
#
loop_
_entity_poly.entity_id
_entity_poly.type
_entity_poly.pdbx_seq_one_letter_code
_entity_poly.pdbx_strand_id
1 'polypeptide(L)'
;VDLRGALVGINTAIIAPSGGNVGIGFAIPANMVRAIMDELIENGAVQRGYIGMAVQGLNAQLAEAFGVVRKDGVVVLDVEPDSPASKAGLQEGDIITRLDGKDIRRVSDYHSKTAVIFVGDEVALEILRDGRDRTVILEIGDSSWEIPMVLSVRRYLGLRLMGSSNSCQ
;
A
#
# COMPACT_ATOMS: atom_id res chain seq x y z
N VAL A 1 -0.67 -11.38 24.18
CA VAL A 1 0.36 -10.70 24.99
C VAL A 1 1.62 -11.55 25.03
N ASP A 2 2.76 -10.94 25.24
CA ASP A 2 4.02 -11.63 25.45
C ASP A 2 4.21 -12.04 26.94
N LEU A 3 5.33 -12.70 27.23
CA LEU A 3 5.65 -13.15 28.60
C LEU A 3 5.91 -12.00 29.60
N ARG A 4 6.05 -10.76 29.11
CA ARG A 4 6.19 -9.54 29.93
C ARG A 4 4.87 -8.80 30.09
N GLY A 5 3.77 -9.36 29.56
CA GLY A 5 2.44 -8.76 29.57
C GLY A 5 2.22 -7.67 28.52
N ALA A 6 3.17 -7.47 27.58
CA ALA A 6 3.00 -6.50 26.52
C ALA A 6 2.02 -7.01 25.46
N LEU A 7 1.16 -6.12 24.95
CA LEU A 7 0.23 -6.44 23.86
C LEU A 7 1.02 -6.65 22.56
N VAL A 8 0.87 -7.84 21.95
CA VAL A 8 1.53 -8.22 20.69
C VAL A 8 0.61 -8.00 19.50
N GLY A 9 -0.68 -8.23 19.67
CA GLY A 9 -1.68 -8.08 18.64
C GLY A 9 -3.10 -8.31 19.15
N ILE A 10 -4.07 -7.96 18.29
CA ILE A 10 -5.51 -8.11 18.55
C ILE A 10 -6.09 -9.09 17.54
N ASN A 11 -6.73 -10.15 18.01
CA ASN A 11 -7.39 -11.13 17.15
C ASN A 11 -8.56 -10.48 16.40
N THR A 12 -8.64 -10.72 15.08
CA THR A 12 -9.64 -10.06 14.23
C THR A 12 -10.48 -11.00 13.39
N ALA A 13 -9.92 -12.09 12.89
CA ALA A 13 -10.62 -13.00 12.01
C ALA A 13 -10.15 -14.45 12.17
N ILE A 14 -11.01 -15.39 11.82
CA ILE A 14 -10.72 -16.82 11.75
C ILE A 14 -11.16 -17.31 10.38
N ILE A 15 -10.34 -18.11 9.70
CA ILE A 15 -10.76 -18.80 8.49
C ILE A 15 -11.58 -20.03 8.89
N ALA A 16 -12.86 -20.05 8.46
CA ALA A 16 -13.78 -21.15 8.71
C ALA A 16 -14.60 -21.47 7.43
N PRO A 17 -14.02 -22.16 6.42
CA PRO A 17 -14.67 -22.37 5.12
C PRO A 17 -15.99 -23.16 5.16
N SER A 18 -16.23 -23.94 6.22
CA SER A 18 -17.42 -24.79 6.38
C SER A 18 -18.07 -24.66 7.76
N GLY A 19 -17.91 -23.51 8.43
CA GLY A 19 -18.47 -23.30 9.78
C GLY A 19 -17.70 -23.97 10.91
N GLY A 20 -16.63 -24.72 10.60
CA GLY A 20 -15.71 -25.32 11.55
C GLY A 20 -14.40 -24.52 11.65
N ASN A 21 -13.83 -24.44 12.84
CA ASN A 21 -12.52 -23.81 13.03
C ASN A 21 -11.42 -24.71 12.46
N VAL A 22 -10.76 -24.27 11.40
CA VAL A 22 -9.61 -24.95 10.78
C VAL A 22 -8.27 -24.62 11.46
N GLY A 23 -8.30 -23.94 12.63
CA GLY A 23 -7.11 -23.62 13.41
C GLY A 23 -6.30 -22.44 12.90
N ILE A 24 -6.82 -21.65 11.94
CA ILE A 24 -6.13 -20.46 11.42
C ILE A 24 -6.86 -19.21 11.90
N GLY A 25 -6.18 -18.42 12.72
CA GLY A 25 -6.65 -17.11 13.16
C GLY A 25 -5.72 -16.00 12.71
N PHE A 26 -6.26 -14.82 12.49
CA PHE A 26 -5.51 -13.61 12.16
C PHE A 26 -5.55 -12.61 13.31
N ALA A 27 -4.45 -11.92 13.50
CA ALA A 27 -4.33 -10.84 14.48
C ALA A 27 -3.69 -9.62 13.80
N ILE A 28 -4.16 -8.43 14.15
CA ILE A 28 -3.52 -7.17 13.78
C ILE A 28 -2.39 -6.91 14.78
N PRO A 29 -1.15 -6.65 14.34
CA PRO A 29 -0.04 -6.32 15.22
C PRO A 29 -0.30 -5.07 16.06
N ALA A 30 0.14 -5.07 17.33
CA ALA A 30 -0.15 -3.98 18.27
C ALA A 30 0.41 -2.62 17.83
N ASN A 31 1.55 -2.60 17.11
CA ASN A 31 2.12 -1.37 16.55
C ASN A 31 1.23 -0.76 15.45
N MET A 32 0.59 -1.59 14.63
CA MET A 32 -0.36 -1.13 13.61
C MET A 32 -1.65 -0.59 14.25
N VAL A 33 -2.15 -1.28 15.30
CA VAL A 33 -3.32 -0.81 16.07
C VAL A 33 -3.04 0.55 16.67
N ARG A 34 -1.84 0.74 17.25
CA ARG A 34 -1.44 2.01 17.86
C ARG A 34 -1.42 3.14 16.83
N ALA A 35 -0.77 2.94 15.69
CA ALA A 35 -0.69 3.97 14.65
C ALA A 35 -2.09 4.41 14.16
N ILE A 36 -3.00 3.46 13.93
CA ILE A 36 -4.38 3.76 13.54
C ILE A 36 -5.17 4.46 14.67
N MET A 37 -4.93 4.06 15.92
CA MET A 37 -5.58 4.69 17.07
C MET A 37 -5.13 6.14 17.26
N ASP A 38 -3.83 6.39 17.14
CA ASP A 38 -3.26 7.74 17.25
C ASP A 38 -3.86 8.64 16.15
N GLU A 39 -3.94 8.16 14.90
CA GLU A 39 -4.57 8.87 13.79
C GLU A 39 -6.07 9.18 14.05
N LEU A 40 -6.82 8.23 14.59
CA LEU A 40 -8.23 8.43 14.95
C LEU A 40 -8.41 9.45 16.08
N ILE A 41 -7.50 9.50 17.03
CA ILE A 41 -7.55 10.45 18.17
C ILE A 41 -7.21 11.87 17.69
N GLU A 42 -6.20 12.00 16.81
CA GLU A 42 -5.70 13.30 16.36
C GLU A 42 -6.59 13.90 15.26
N ASN A 43 -6.99 13.08 14.28
CA ASN A 43 -7.67 13.54 13.07
C ASN A 43 -9.15 13.14 12.98
N GLY A 44 -9.64 12.30 13.90
CA GLY A 44 -11.03 11.84 13.90
C GLY A 44 -11.39 10.83 12.81
N ALA A 45 -10.49 10.59 11.86
CA ALA A 45 -10.66 9.66 10.75
C ALA A 45 -9.31 9.10 10.30
N VAL A 46 -9.29 7.90 9.74
CA VAL A 46 -8.08 7.31 9.16
C VAL A 46 -8.00 7.69 7.68
N GLN A 47 -7.09 8.58 7.35
CA GLN A 47 -6.78 8.95 5.97
C GLN A 47 -5.57 8.16 5.50
N ARG A 48 -5.82 7.02 4.84
CA ARG A 48 -4.74 6.17 4.34
C ARG A 48 -3.99 6.87 3.23
N GLY A 49 -2.68 6.88 3.36
CA GLY A 49 -1.80 7.44 2.36
C GLY A 49 -1.82 6.64 1.06
N TYR A 50 -1.73 7.38 -0.03
CA TYR A 50 -1.65 6.86 -1.39
C TYR A 50 -0.27 7.15 -1.97
N ILE A 51 0.37 6.13 -2.56
CA ILE A 51 1.71 6.24 -3.16
C ILE A 51 1.62 6.29 -4.69
N GLY A 52 0.71 5.52 -5.29
CA GLY A 52 0.47 5.51 -6.74
C GLY A 52 1.48 4.71 -7.53
N MET A 53 1.78 3.49 -7.08
CA MET A 53 2.61 2.55 -7.83
C MET A 53 2.15 1.11 -7.65
N ALA A 54 2.32 0.31 -8.70
CA ALA A 54 2.16 -1.14 -8.65
C ALA A 54 3.52 -1.80 -8.40
N VAL A 55 3.55 -2.81 -7.55
CA VAL A 55 4.79 -3.46 -7.14
C VAL A 55 4.70 -4.98 -7.21
N GLN A 56 5.83 -5.63 -7.45
CA GLN A 56 5.98 -7.09 -7.48
C GLN A 56 7.24 -7.51 -6.73
N GLY A 57 7.21 -8.72 -6.14
CA GLY A 57 8.39 -9.29 -5.48
C GLY A 57 9.51 -9.57 -6.48
N LEU A 58 10.73 -9.19 -6.13
CA LEU A 58 11.91 -9.54 -6.89
C LEU A 58 12.12 -11.06 -6.80
N ASN A 59 12.17 -11.73 -7.95
CA ASN A 59 12.51 -13.15 -8.06
C ASN A 59 13.82 -13.32 -8.85
N ALA A 60 14.34 -14.55 -8.92
CA ALA A 60 15.61 -14.81 -9.56
C ALA A 60 15.64 -14.43 -11.06
N GLN A 61 14.51 -14.60 -11.77
CA GLN A 61 14.40 -14.24 -13.18
C GLN A 61 14.44 -12.73 -13.39
N LEU A 62 13.71 -11.97 -12.55
CA LEU A 62 13.74 -10.51 -12.58
C LEU A 62 15.11 -9.97 -12.16
N ALA A 63 15.73 -10.56 -11.14
CA ALA A 63 17.08 -10.17 -10.72
C ALA A 63 18.10 -10.32 -11.85
N GLU A 64 18.03 -11.42 -12.59
CA GLU A 64 18.88 -11.66 -13.77
C GLU A 64 18.57 -10.66 -14.89
N ALA A 65 17.28 -10.41 -15.19
CA ALA A 65 16.87 -9.46 -16.21
C ALA A 65 17.32 -8.03 -15.93
N PHE A 66 17.31 -7.61 -14.65
CA PHE A 66 17.79 -6.30 -14.22
C PHE A 66 19.31 -6.28 -13.93
N GLY A 67 20.01 -7.40 -14.10
CA GLY A 67 21.46 -7.49 -13.86
C GLY A 67 21.88 -7.24 -12.42
N VAL A 68 20.99 -7.53 -11.44
CA VAL A 68 21.24 -7.32 -10.02
C VAL A 68 21.57 -8.64 -9.32
N VAL A 69 22.57 -8.61 -8.44
CA VAL A 69 22.97 -9.77 -7.62
C VAL A 69 21.97 -10.06 -6.51
N ARG A 70 21.22 -9.03 -6.10
CA ARG A 70 20.22 -9.09 -5.04
C ARG A 70 19.03 -9.96 -5.45
N LYS A 71 18.54 -10.81 -4.53
CA LYS A 71 17.40 -11.72 -4.76
C LYS A 71 16.18 -11.36 -3.90
N ASP A 72 16.28 -10.31 -3.10
CA ASP A 72 15.25 -9.79 -2.21
C ASP A 72 14.95 -8.33 -2.54
N GLY A 73 13.71 -7.93 -2.31
CA GLY A 73 13.22 -6.59 -2.62
C GLY A 73 11.90 -6.62 -3.39
N VAL A 74 11.45 -5.45 -3.77
CA VAL A 74 10.19 -5.23 -4.48
C VAL A 74 10.44 -4.36 -5.69
N VAL A 75 10.04 -4.83 -6.86
CA VAL A 75 10.21 -4.12 -8.14
C VAL A 75 8.98 -3.27 -8.41
N VAL A 76 9.17 -2.03 -8.81
CA VAL A 76 8.13 -1.13 -9.32
C VAL A 76 7.76 -1.57 -10.73
N LEU A 77 6.51 -1.97 -10.95
CA LEU A 77 5.99 -2.40 -12.25
C LEU A 77 5.37 -1.26 -13.03
N ASP A 78 4.72 -0.34 -12.32
CA ASP A 78 4.00 0.78 -12.91
C ASP A 78 3.97 1.94 -11.91
N VAL A 79 4.02 3.16 -12.43
CA VAL A 79 3.91 4.39 -11.64
C VAL A 79 2.78 5.23 -12.24
N GLU A 80 1.75 5.47 -11.46
CA GLU A 80 0.60 6.24 -11.90
C GLU A 80 0.99 7.71 -12.16
N PRO A 81 0.55 8.29 -13.27
CA PRO A 81 0.77 9.71 -13.58
C PRO A 81 0.23 10.60 -12.46
N ASP A 82 0.92 11.71 -12.18
CA ASP A 82 0.55 12.70 -11.17
C ASP A 82 0.47 12.18 -9.72
N SER A 83 0.83 10.92 -9.50
CA SER A 83 0.91 10.30 -8.17
C SER A 83 2.09 10.84 -7.34
N PRO A 84 2.09 10.63 -6.02
CA PRO A 84 3.24 10.88 -5.17
C PRO A 84 4.52 10.18 -5.65
N ALA A 85 4.41 8.93 -6.10
CA ALA A 85 5.52 8.17 -6.67
C ALA A 85 6.10 8.84 -7.93
N SER A 86 5.22 9.27 -8.85
CA SER A 86 5.60 10.00 -10.07
C SER A 86 6.27 11.34 -9.74
N LYS A 87 5.70 12.13 -8.84
CA LYS A 87 6.24 13.42 -8.41
C LYS A 87 7.61 13.28 -7.74
N ALA A 88 7.83 12.21 -6.99
CA ALA A 88 9.11 11.89 -6.37
C ALA A 88 10.14 11.34 -7.37
N GLY A 89 9.75 11.06 -8.62
CA GLY A 89 10.63 10.59 -9.67
C GLY A 89 10.93 9.10 -9.62
N LEU A 90 10.05 8.30 -9.01
CA LEU A 90 10.08 6.84 -9.13
C LEU A 90 9.77 6.43 -10.56
N GLN A 91 10.34 5.31 -10.98
CA GLN A 91 10.21 4.79 -12.34
C GLN A 91 9.98 3.28 -12.33
N GLU A 92 9.39 2.78 -13.40
CA GLU A 92 9.32 1.35 -13.66
C GLU A 92 10.72 0.74 -13.66
N GLY A 93 10.87 -0.42 -13.03
CA GLY A 93 12.14 -1.11 -12.88
C GLY A 93 12.95 -0.72 -11.65
N ASP A 94 12.54 0.28 -10.87
CA ASP A 94 13.16 0.57 -9.58
C ASP A 94 12.97 -0.62 -8.64
N ILE A 95 14.02 -0.99 -7.92
CA ILE A 95 13.95 -2.05 -6.91
C ILE A 95 13.99 -1.40 -5.54
N ILE A 96 12.87 -1.44 -4.83
CA ILE A 96 12.75 -0.93 -3.47
C ILE A 96 13.43 -1.91 -2.51
N THR A 97 14.38 -1.42 -1.75
CA THR A 97 15.20 -2.20 -0.82
C THR A 97 14.90 -1.88 0.62
N ARG A 98 14.54 -0.60 0.91
CA ARG A 98 14.14 -0.13 2.24
C ARG A 98 13.06 0.93 2.16
N LEU A 99 12.30 1.01 3.25
CA LEU A 99 11.32 2.05 3.52
C LEU A 99 11.57 2.58 4.94
N ASP A 100 11.87 3.88 5.08
CA ASP A 100 12.26 4.52 6.34
C ASP A 100 13.34 3.76 7.10
N GLY A 101 14.41 3.37 6.40
CA GLY A 101 15.52 2.61 6.94
C GLY A 101 15.20 1.15 7.32
N LYS A 102 13.96 0.68 7.10
CA LYS A 102 13.55 -0.70 7.37
C LYS A 102 13.61 -1.54 6.11
N ASP A 103 14.29 -2.68 6.15
CA ASP A 103 14.43 -3.58 5.01
C ASP A 103 13.09 -4.03 4.42
N ILE A 104 12.99 -4.00 3.10
CA ILE A 104 11.91 -4.57 2.29
C ILE A 104 12.48 -5.77 1.55
N ARG A 105 12.05 -6.97 1.92
CA ARG A 105 12.53 -8.22 1.29
C ARG A 105 11.47 -8.86 0.41
N ARG A 106 10.18 -8.64 0.75
CA ARG A 106 9.03 -9.23 0.10
C ARG A 106 7.89 -8.22 -0.03
N VAL A 107 6.96 -8.49 -0.93
CA VAL A 107 5.75 -7.68 -1.12
C VAL A 107 4.96 -7.52 0.18
N SER A 108 4.89 -8.58 1.01
CA SER A 108 4.23 -8.51 2.32
C SER A 108 4.86 -7.50 3.27
N ASP A 109 6.20 -7.34 3.22
CA ASP A 109 6.90 -6.35 4.04
C ASP A 109 6.54 -4.93 3.59
N TYR A 110 6.50 -4.72 2.26
CA TYR A 110 6.06 -3.46 1.66
C TYR A 110 4.64 -3.11 2.08
N HIS A 111 3.67 -4.00 1.86
CA HIS A 111 2.27 -3.76 2.23
C HIS A 111 2.06 -3.53 3.73
N SER A 112 2.77 -4.28 4.58
CA SER A 112 2.66 -4.11 6.03
C SER A 112 3.18 -2.75 6.52
N LYS A 113 4.21 -2.21 5.84
CA LYS A 113 4.78 -0.90 6.19
C LYS A 113 3.94 0.24 5.60
N THR A 114 3.48 0.11 4.37
CA THR A 114 2.63 1.13 3.74
C THR A 114 1.23 1.21 4.34
N ALA A 115 0.75 0.15 4.99
CA ALA A 115 -0.56 0.15 5.66
C ALA A 115 -0.69 1.12 6.85
N VAL A 116 0.42 1.62 7.37
CA VAL A 116 0.49 2.58 8.49
C VAL A 116 1.09 3.92 8.08
N ILE A 117 1.06 4.23 6.80
CA ILE A 117 1.43 5.53 6.23
C ILE A 117 0.15 6.30 5.96
N PHE A 118 0.11 7.55 6.39
CA PHE A 118 -1.05 8.42 6.30
C PHE A 118 -0.81 9.60 5.34
N VAL A 119 -1.86 10.29 4.99
CA VAL A 119 -1.79 11.48 4.15
C VAL A 119 -0.95 12.56 4.84
N GLY A 120 -0.01 13.14 4.11
CA GLY A 120 0.91 14.16 4.63
C GLY A 120 2.20 13.61 5.25
N ASP A 121 2.31 12.29 5.40
CA ASP A 121 3.58 11.68 5.83
C ASP A 121 4.66 11.88 4.76
N GLU A 122 5.89 12.04 5.21
CA GLU A 122 7.08 12.03 4.37
C GLU A 122 7.80 10.70 4.53
N VAL A 123 8.01 9.97 3.43
CA VAL A 123 8.55 8.60 3.44
C VAL A 123 9.83 8.54 2.61
N ALA A 124 10.89 7.99 3.17
CA ALA A 124 12.15 7.75 2.47
C ALA A 124 12.19 6.31 1.91
N LEU A 125 12.26 6.19 0.57
CA LEU A 125 12.51 4.93 -0.11
C LEU A 125 13.97 4.83 -0.54
N GLU A 126 14.65 3.76 -0.12
CA GLU A 126 15.93 3.38 -0.71
C GLU A 126 15.65 2.43 -1.87
N ILE A 127 16.11 2.81 -3.05
CA ILE A 127 15.90 2.06 -4.29
C ILE A 127 17.23 1.74 -4.96
N LEU A 128 17.22 0.68 -5.73
CA LEU A 128 18.30 0.35 -6.65
C LEU A 128 17.81 0.61 -8.07
N ARG A 129 18.44 1.55 -8.78
CA ARG A 129 18.18 1.89 -10.20
C ARG A 129 19.47 1.79 -11.00
N ASP A 130 19.48 1.00 -12.07
CA ASP A 130 20.66 0.78 -12.92
C ASP A 130 21.89 0.34 -12.11
N GLY A 131 21.72 -0.51 -11.10
CA GLY A 131 22.78 -0.99 -10.24
C GLY A 131 23.33 0.04 -9.24
N ARG A 132 22.66 1.19 -9.07
CA ARG A 132 23.05 2.26 -8.15
C ARG A 132 22.01 2.49 -7.08
N ASP A 133 22.44 2.55 -5.83
CA ASP A 133 21.57 2.91 -4.72
C ASP A 133 21.19 4.41 -4.80
N ARG A 134 19.93 4.69 -4.58
CA ARG A 134 19.36 6.05 -4.50
C ARG A 134 18.37 6.11 -3.36
N THR A 135 18.23 7.28 -2.76
CA THR A 135 17.15 7.58 -1.82
C THR A 135 16.18 8.55 -2.48
N VAL A 136 14.91 8.20 -2.43
CA VAL A 136 13.80 9.01 -2.95
C VAL A 136 12.88 9.33 -1.79
N ILE A 137 12.57 10.60 -1.60
CA ILE A 137 11.65 11.07 -0.58
C ILE A 137 10.30 11.33 -1.24
N LEU A 138 9.24 10.76 -0.68
CA LEU A 138 7.86 10.92 -1.14
C LEU A 138 7.06 11.65 -0.08
N GLU A 139 6.33 12.68 -0.48
CA GLU A 139 5.23 13.24 0.30
C GLU A 139 3.96 12.47 -0.06
N ILE A 140 3.37 11.82 0.91
CA ILE A 140 2.22 10.94 0.73
C ILE A 140 0.95 11.77 0.52
N GLY A 141 0.30 11.52 -0.60
CA GLY A 141 -0.92 12.20 -1.00
C GLY A 141 -2.19 11.52 -0.48
N ASP A 142 -3.29 12.25 -0.62
CA ASP A 142 -4.63 11.71 -0.44
C ASP A 142 -4.98 10.81 -1.64
N SER A 143 -5.65 9.69 -1.36
CA SER A 143 -6.27 8.83 -2.36
C SER A 143 -7.58 9.42 -2.92
N SER A 144 -7.72 10.74 -2.98
CA SER A 144 -8.86 11.41 -3.61
C SER A 144 -8.94 11.19 -5.14
N TRP A 145 -8.23 10.19 -5.64
CA TRP A 145 -8.58 9.53 -6.87
C TRP A 145 -9.95 8.87 -6.68
N GLU A 146 -10.99 9.56 -7.09
CA GLU A 146 -12.22 8.88 -7.50
C GLU A 146 -11.80 7.67 -8.33
N ILE A 147 -11.92 6.48 -7.75
CA ILE A 147 -11.63 5.24 -8.45
C ILE A 147 -12.40 5.32 -9.76
N PRO A 148 -11.77 5.28 -10.94
CA PRO A 148 -12.48 5.29 -12.22
C PRO A 148 -13.38 4.05 -12.40
N MET A 149 -13.44 3.19 -11.37
CA MET A 149 -14.28 2.01 -11.35
C MET A 149 -15.77 2.36 -11.58
N VAL A 150 -16.25 3.51 -11.12
CA VAL A 150 -17.61 3.97 -11.39
C VAL A 150 -17.77 4.38 -12.86
N LEU A 151 -16.73 4.94 -13.48
CA LEU A 151 -16.75 5.31 -14.90
C LEU A 151 -16.54 4.10 -15.82
N SER A 152 -15.74 3.12 -15.44
CA SER A 152 -15.53 1.90 -16.24
C SER A 152 -16.76 0.99 -16.20
N VAL A 153 -17.41 0.85 -15.06
CA VAL A 153 -18.68 0.10 -14.93
C VAL A 153 -19.81 0.80 -15.69
N ARG A 154 -19.86 2.15 -15.70
CA ARG A 154 -20.81 2.90 -16.55
C ARG A 154 -20.61 2.65 -18.05
N ARG A 155 -19.36 2.56 -18.49
CA ARG A 155 -19.04 2.32 -19.90
C ARG A 155 -19.32 0.87 -20.34
N TYR A 156 -19.20 -0.09 -19.41
CA TYR A 156 -19.46 -1.51 -19.67
C TYR A 156 -20.95 -1.88 -19.57
N LEU A 157 -21.71 -1.23 -18.68
CA LEU A 157 -23.13 -1.57 -18.43
C LEU A 157 -24.15 -0.71 -19.22
N GLY A 158 -23.73 0.28 -19.99
CA GLY A 158 -24.63 1.07 -20.84
C GLY A 158 -25.75 1.80 -20.09
N LEU A 159 -25.62 2.03 -18.79
CA LEU A 159 -26.65 2.66 -17.95
C LEU A 159 -26.74 4.16 -18.23
N ARG A 160 -27.70 4.52 -19.06
CA ARG A 160 -28.15 5.90 -19.29
C ARG A 160 -29.06 6.31 -18.12
N LEU A 161 -28.56 7.14 -17.21
CA LEU A 161 -29.44 7.76 -16.23
C LEU A 161 -30.36 8.75 -16.95
N MET A 162 -31.64 8.45 -16.99
CA MET A 162 -32.69 9.41 -17.35
C MET A 162 -32.68 10.52 -16.28
N GLY A 163 -32.51 11.76 -16.74
CA GLY A 163 -32.57 12.92 -15.88
C GLY A 163 -33.93 13.06 -15.23
N SER A 164 -33.99 13.13 -13.94
CA SER A 164 -35.17 13.59 -13.21
C SER A 164 -35.19 15.13 -13.27
N SER A 165 -35.91 15.67 -14.25
CA SER A 165 -36.39 17.05 -14.19
C SER A 165 -37.52 17.11 -13.18
N ASN A 166 -37.23 17.57 -11.97
CA ASN A 166 -38.28 18.07 -11.06
C ASN A 166 -38.41 19.59 -11.27
N SER A 167 -39.37 19.95 -12.13
CA SER A 167 -39.97 21.26 -12.08
C SER A 167 -41.19 21.18 -11.16
N CYS A 168 -41.11 21.77 -9.97
CA CYS A 168 -42.27 22.16 -9.19
C CYS A 168 -42.81 23.49 -9.71
N GLN A 169 -44.07 23.48 -10.09
CA GLN A 169 -44.98 24.63 -9.95
C GLN A 169 -45.87 24.35 -8.76
#